data_05aace6e6c8070e78b8373dec3ec111a
#
_entry.id   05aace6e6c8070e78b8373dec3ec111a
#
_cell.length_a   1.000
_cell.length_b   1.000
_cell.length_c   1.000
_cell.angle_alpha   90.00
_cell.angle_beta   90.00
_cell.angle_gamma   90.00
#
_symmetry.space_group_name_H-M   'P 1'
#
loop_
_entity.id
_entity.type
_entity.pdbx_description
1 polymer ?
#
loop_
_entity_poly.entity_id
_entity_poly.type
_entity_poly.pdbx_seq_one_letter_code
_entity_poly.pdbx_strand_id
1 'polypeptide(L)'
;YGETWTRFDAPFSCGGNQSGRGCGERMCVNPNDNKEVWFGSRDSGLWKTSDYGKNWEEVTSFPVKGNYKQENNSIGILWVTFDPASTDMYVGAAMTDGTCIYKSTDGGESWTALAANEPGMYPLHASFSADGKLYLAYSDNCGPNLSPTAGAVCVYDTKADSFTDITPDLGDGRQGGFGGISVDAQNPDAVVVSTLGWWSDNGDNLYYTTDGGKTWSGLFNLNTKENNYQMDTSRAAWLDWGRGENQAKTGWWVADVNINPFNSDEVMYGTGATIYSTENMTKIGTEPVTIAFDAYGLEETAVFKMLAPPSKDNSPQLYSIMGDLTGLAHAEVTK
;
A
#
# COMPACT_ATOMS: atom_id res chain seq x y z
N TYR A 1 -14.09 0.84 19.45
CA TYR A 1 -14.00 0.16 18.16
C TYR A 1 -13.03 -1.03 18.31
N GLY A 2 -13.37 -2.22 17.66
CA GLY A 2 -12.52 -3.40 17.74
C GLY A 2 -12.56 -4.17 19.06
N GLU A 3 -13.47 -3.86 19.97
CA GLU A 3 -13.61 -4.56 21.27
C GLU A 3 -14.24 -5.94 21.11
N THR A 4 -15.07 -6.10 20.08
CA THR A 4 -15.71 -7.38 19.75
C THR A 4 -15.64 -7.61 18.24
N TRP A 5 -15.49 -8.88 17.86
CA TRP A 5 -15.37 -9.31 16.47
C TRP A 5 -16.35 -10.45 16.18
N THR A 6 -16.98 -10.41 15.02
CA THR A 6 -17.80 -11.51 14.51
C THR A 6 -17.18 -12.00 13.20
N ARG A 7 -16.92 -13.31 13.12
CA ARG A 7 -16.40 -13.93 11.90
C ARG A 7 -17.54 -14.29 10.96
N PHE A 8 -17.37 -13.95 9.69
CA PHE A 8 -18.16 -14.46 8.57
C PHE A 8 -17.24 -15.16 7.57
N ASP A 9 -17.68 -16.29 7.03
CA ASP A 9 -16.91 -17.00 6.01
C ASP A 9 -17.30 -16.49 4.63
N ALA A 10 -16.29 -16.07 3.82
CA ALA A 10 -16.51 -15.64 2.45
C ALA A 10 -16.55 -16.85 1.51
N PRO A 11 -17.43 -16.88 0.49
CA PRO A 11 -17.52 -17.98 -0.47
C PRO A 11 -16.47 -17.90 -1.59
N PHE A 12 -15.49 -17.00 -1.47
CA PHE A 12 -14.46 -16.72 -2.47
C PHE A 12 -13.07 -16.67 -1.84
N SER A 13 -12.04 -16.71 -2.68
CA SER A 13 -10.64 -16.60 -2.24
C SER A 13 -10.31 -15.14 -1.91
N CYS A 14 -10.05 -14.88 -0.64
CA CYS A 14 -9.58 -13.57 -0.16
C CYS A 14 -8.08 -13.36 -0.41
N GLY A 15 -7.34 -14.44 -0.56
CA GLY A 15 -5.88 -14.42 -0.52
C GLY A 15 -5.38 -14.38 0.92
N GLY A 16 -4.19 -13.91 1.12
CA GLY A 16 -3.49 -13.88 2.40
C GLY A 16 -2.02 -13.66 2.14
N ASN A 17 -1.15 -14.41 2.79
CA ASN A 17 0.29 -14.32 2.56
C ASN A 17 0.71 -15.05 1.26
N GLN A 18 0.15 -14.66 0.14
CA GLN A 18 0.45 -15.17 -1.20
C GLN A 18 1.09 -14.11 -2.06
N SER A 19 1.77 -14.52 -3.15
CA SER A 19 2.29 -13.59 -4.15
C SER A 19 1.21 -12.65 -4.67
N GLY A 20 1.56 -11.38 -4.89
CA GLY A 20 0.60 -10.33 -5.24
C GLY A 20 -0.27 -9.83 -4.08
N ARG A 21 0.11 -10.12 -2.83
CA ARG A 21 -0.57 -9.59 -1.64
C ARG A 21 -0.42 -8.07 -1.48
N GLY A 22 0.56 -7.47 -2.14
CA GLY A 22 0.76 -6.02 -2.16
C GLY A 22 -0.14 -5.26 -3.13
N CYS A 23 -1.21 -5.87 -3.65
CA CYS A 23 -2.16 -5.18 -4.52
C CYS A 23 -3.43 -4.87 -3.75
N GLY A 24 -3.94 -3.68 -3.92
CA GLY A 24 -5.13 -3.42 -3.29
C GLY A 24 -5.82 -2.59 -2.87
N GLU A 25 -6.80 -1.95 -2.65
CA GLU A 25 -7.87 -2.13 -1.67
C GLU A 25 -8.96 -3.02 -2.29
N ARG A 26 -8.86 -4.33 -2.06
CA ARG A 26 -9.81 -5.30 -2.64
C ARG A 26 -11.22 -5.20 -2.06
N MET A 27 -11.37 -4.56 -0.91
CA MET A 27 -12.64 -4.39 -0.22
C MET A 27 -12.99 -2.92 -0.08
N CYS A 28 -14.23 -2.58 -0.44
CA CYS A 28 -14.73 -1.22 -0.30
C CYS A 28 -16.16 -1.22 0.22
N VAL A 29 -16.45 -0.32 1.15
CA VAL A 29 -17.81 -0.10 1.66
C VAL A 29 -18.49 0.96 0.80
N ASN A 30 -19.75 0.74 0.41
CA ASN A 30 -20.54 1.75 -0.28
C ASN A 30 -20.72 2.99 0.61
N PRO A 31 -20.27 4.18 0.21
CA PRO A 31 -20.35 5.37 1.05
C PRO A 31 -21.80 5.81 1.35
N ASN A 32 -22.78 5.34 0.58
CA ASN A 32 -24.19 5.67 0.75
C ASN A 32 -25.00 4.61 1.51
N ASP A 33 -24.46 3.38 1.62
CA ASP A 33 -25.08 2.30 2.41
C ASP A 33 -23.97 1.42 3.04
N ASN A 34 -23.70 1.62 4.31
CA ASN A 34 -22.67 0.88 5.04
C ASN A 34 -22.94 -0.63 5.22
N LYS A 35 -24.11 -1.13 4.81
CA LYS A 35 -24.41 -2.57 4.76
C LYS A 35 -23.84 -3.22 3.50
N GLU A 36 -23.67 -2.40 2.45
CA GLU A 36 -23.17 -2.85 1.18
C GLU A 36 -21.64 -2.76 1.17
N VAL A 37 -21.01 -3.92 0.96
CA VAL A 37 -19.55 -4.05 0.85
C VAL A 37 -19.24 -4.81 -0.43
N TRP A 38 -18.25 -4.33 -1.15
CA TRP A 38 -17.75 -4.93 -2.38
C TRP A 38 -16.38 -5.56 -2.16
N PHE A 39 -16.12 -6.67 -2.82
CA PHE A 39 -14.84 -7.37 -2.72
C PHE A 39 -14.36 -7.91 -4.06
N GLY A 40 -13.14 -7.56 -4.44
CA GLY A 40 -12.44 -8.11 -5.60
C GLY A 40 -11.68 -9.38 -5.25
N SER A 41 -12.16 -10.53 -5.72
CA SER A 41 -11.47 -11.80 -5.48
C SER A 41 -10.26 -11.99 -6.40
N ARG A 42 -9.30 -12.79 -5.95
CA ARG A 42 -8.12 -13.16 -6.73
C ARG A 42 -8.41 -14.07 -7.91
N ASP A 43 -9.45 -14.92 -7.84
CA ASP A 43 -9.72 -15.95 -8.83
C ASP A 43 -11.22 -16.13 -9.12
N SER A 44 -12.10 -15.50 -8.35
CA SER A 44 -13.53 -15.72 -8.40
C SER A 44 -14.34 -14.49 -8.86
N GLY A 45 -13.65 -13.43 -9.32
CA GLY A 45 -14.30 -12.21 -9.82
C GLY A 45 -14.73 -11.23 -8.73
N LEU A 46 -15.75 -10.44 -9.01
CA LEU A 46 -16.26 -9.38 -8.14
C LEU A 46 -17.45 -9.89 -7.32
N TRP A 47 -17.49 -9.54 -6.04
CA TRP A 47 -18.51 -9.96 -5.09
C TRP A 47 -19.07 -8.78 -4.33
N LYS A 48 -20.32 -8.86 -3.90
CA LYS A 48 -20.95 -7.87 -3.02
C LYS A 48 -21.79 -8.53 -1.93
N THR A 49 -21.97 -7.81 -0.85
CA THR A 49 -22.92 -8.11 0.24
C THR A 49 -23.77 -6.88 0.49
N SER A 50 -25.00 -7.07 0.94
CA SER A 50 -25.92 -6.00 1.39
C SER A 50 -26.33 -6.15 2.87
N ASP A 51 -25.61 -6.97 3.62
CA ASP A 51 -25.94 -7.32 5.02
C ASP A 51 -24.73 -7.42 5.94
N TYR A 52 -23.72 -6.53 5.71
CA TYR A 52 -22.47 -6.46 6.50
C TYR A 52 -21.59 -7.71 6.36
N GLY A 53 -21.60 -8.41 5.23
CA GLY A 53 -20.75 -9.57 4.98
C GLY A 53 -21.32 -10.91 5.45
N LYS A 54 -22.58 -10.96 5.90
CA LYS A 54 -23.19 -12.22 6.32
C LYS A 54 -23.49 -13.14 5.14
N ASN A 55 -23.94 -12.56 4.04
CA ASN A 55 -24.18 -13.27 2.78
C ASN A 55 -23.51 -12.50 1.65
N TRP A 56 -22.93 -13.24 0.71
CA TRP A 56 -22.24 -12.69 -0.46
C TRP A 56 -22.82 -13.22 -1.73
N GLU A 57 -22.91 -12.38 -2.77
CA GLU A 57 -23.32 -12.73 -4.12
C GLU A 57 -22.26 -12.35 -5.15
N GLU A 58 -22.05 -13.20 -6.15
CA GLU A 58 -21.17 -12.89 -7.28
C GLU A 58 -21.79 -11.84 -8.16
N VAL A 59 -21.05 -10.80 -8.53
CA VAL A 59 -21.46 -9.77 -9.49
C VAL A 59 -21.19 -10.29 -10.89
N THR A 60 -22.12 -11.10 -11.41
CA THR A 60 -21.98 -11.80 -12.70
C THR A 60 -21.99 -10.86 -13.90
N SER A 61 -22.46 -9.62 -13.74
CA SER A 61 -22.39 -8.55 -14.73
C SER A 61 -20.96 -8.04 -14.97
N PHE A 62 -20.04 -8.22 -13.99
CA PHE A 62 -18.65 -7.78 -14.13
C PHE A 62 -17.91 -8.65 -15.17
N PRO A 63 -17.33 -8.04 -16.23
CA PRO A 63 -16.96 -8.78 -17.45
C PRO A 63 -15.67 -9.62 -17.30
N VAL A 64 -14.82 -9.35 -16.31
CA VAL A 64 -13.51 -9.99 -16.20
C VAL A 64 -13.20 -10.48 -14.79
N LYS A 65 -12.30 -11.45 -14.70
CA LYS A 65 -11.79 -11.96 -13.40
C LYS A 65 -10.31 -11.58 -13.16
N GLY A 66 -9.67 -10.93 -14.16
CA GLY A 66 -8.22 -10.73 -14.21
C GLY A 66 -7.49 -11.99 -14.71
N ASN A 67 -6.42 -11.80 -15.46
CA ASN A 67 -5.69 -12.89 -16.11
C ASN A 67 -4.22 -13.00 -15.68
N TYR A 68 -3.72 -12.05 -14.90
CA TYR A 68 -2.35 -12.07 -14.42
C TYR A 68 -2.14 -13.11 -13.32
N LYS A 69 -1.01 -13.80 -13.41
CA LYS A 69 -0.56 -14.74 -12.37
C LYS A 69 0.88 -14.43 -11.96
N GLN A 70 1.12 -14.50 -10.67
CA GLN A 70 2.45 -14.40 -10.08
C GLN A 70 2.73 -15.67 -9.28
N GLU A 71 3.86 -16.34 -9.56
CA GLU A 71 4.24 -17.60 -8.89
C GLU A 71 3.09 -18.64 -8.87
N ASN A 72 2.36 -18.76 -9.97
CA ASN A 72 1.16 -19.59 -10.12
C ASN A 72 -0.09 -19.16 -9.34
N ASN A 73 -0.04 -18.07 -8.59
CA ASN A 73 -1.21 -17.51 -7.91
C ASN A 73 -1.92 -16.51 -8.82
N SER A 74 -3.23 -16.62 -8.94
CA SER A 74 -4.05 -15.61 -9.61
C SER A 74 -4.02 -14.31 -8.80
N ILE A 75 -3.93 -13.18 -9.48
CA ILE A 75 -3.96 -11.85 -8.86
C ILE A 75 -5.36 -11.24 -8.95
N GLY A 76 -6.07 -11.43 -10.04
CA GLY A 76 -7.50 -11.18 -10.17
C GLY A 76 -7.90 -9.72 -10.15
N ILE A 77 -8.89 -9.41 -9.32
CA ILE A 77 -9.36 -8.03 -9.12
C ILE A 77 -8.43 -7.35 -8.11
N LEU A 78 -7.90 -6.18 -8.48
CA LEU A 78 -6.88 -5.48 -7.69
C LEU A 78 -7.51 -4.60 -6.61
N TRP A 79 -8.50 -3.80 -6.99
CA TRP A 79 -9.17 -2.88 -6.09
C TRP A 79 -10.60 -2.59 -6.54
N VAL A 80 -11.40 -2.08 -5.60
CA VAL A 80 -12.75 -1.55 -5.81
C VAL A 80 -12.83 -0.22 -5.08
N THR A 81 -13.36 0.82 -5.73
CA THR A 81 -13.53 2.14 -5.10
C THR A 81 -14.76 2.85 -5.64
N PHE A 82 -15.27 3.82 -4.88
CA PHE A 82 -16.37 4.70 -5.28
C PHE A 82 -15.86 6.12 -5.48
N ASP A 83 -16.40 6.80 -6.47
CA ASP A 83 -16.22 8.24 -6.62
C ASP A 83 -16.93 8.97 -5.46
N PRO A 84 -16.24 9.73 -4.61
CA PRO A 84 -16.85 10.41 -3.48
C PRO A 84 -17.82 11.55 -3.89
N ALA A 85 -17.72 12.04 -5.13
CA ALA A 85 -18.57 13.10 -5.67
C ALA A 85 -19.84 12.57 -6.37
N SER A 86 -19.96 11.26 -6.56
CA SER A 86 -21.08 10.61 -7.22
C SER A 86 -21.38 9.23 -6.59
N THR A 87 -22.16 8.39 -7.27
CA THR A 87 -22.36 6.98 -6.88
C THR A 87 -21.62 6.03 -7.83
N ASP A 88 -20.80 6.58 -8.71
CA ASP A 88 -20.05 5.80 -9.69
C ASP A 88 -19.01 4.93 -9.00
N MET A 89 -18.90 3.72 -9.48
CA MET A 89 -17.97 2.74 -8.94
C MET A 89 -16.92 2.38 -9.97
N TYR A 90 -15.70 2.16 -9.49
CA TYR A 90 -14.56 1.79 -10.32
C TYR A 90 -13.90 0.53 -9.79
N VAL A 91 -13.48 -0.33 -10.68
CA VAL A 91 -12.82 -1.61 -10.37
C VAL A 91 -11.57 -1.77 -11.23
N GLY A 92 -10.44 -2.03 -10.59
CA GLY A 92 -9.19 -2.38 -11.26
C GLY A 92 -8.97 -3.88 -11.29
N ALA A 93 -8.60 -4.41 -12.46
CA ALA A 93 -8.32 -5.83 -12.68
C ALA A 93 -6.92 -6.05 -13.24
N ALA A 94 -6.28 -7.16 -12.88
CA ALA A 94 -4.96 -7.54 -13.36
C ALA A 94 -5.04 -8.08 -14.79
N MET A 95 -5.08 -7.17 -15.77
CA MET A 95 -5.15 -7.45 -17.20
C MET A 95 -3.85 -7.02 -17.89
N THR A 96 -3.52 -7.65 -19.01
CA THR A 96 -2.26 -7.42 -19.73
C THR A 96 -2.35 -6.49 -20.94
N ASP A 97 -3.56 -6.13 -21.35
CA ASP A 97 -3.82 -5.33 -22.56
C ASP A 97 -3.96 -3.82 -22.31
N GLY A 98 -3.83 -3.40 -21.06
CA GLY A 98 -4.03 -2.02 -20.64
C GLY A 98 -5.50 -1.64 -20.40
N THR A 99 -6.45 -2.47 -20.81
CA THR A 99 -7.88 -2.30 -20.51
C THR A 99 -8.18 -2.97 -19.17
N CYS A 100 -7.80 -2.32 -18.10
CA CYS A 100 -7.79 -2.93 -16.76
C CYS A 100 -8.68 -2.21 -15.74
N ILE A 101 -9.32 -1.09 -16.11
CA ILE A 101 -10.19 -0.32 -15.22
C ILE A 101 -11.60 -0.28 -15.81
N TYR A 102 -12.58 -0.56 -14.96
CA TYR A 102 -13.99 -0.62 -15.33
C TYR A 102 -14.80 0.32 -14.46
N LYS A 103 -15.78 1.00 -15.06
CA LYS A 103 -16.70 1.93 -14.41
C LYS A 103 -18.11 1.37 -14.46
N SER A 104 -18.86 1.52 -13.36
CA SER A 104 -20.32 1.34 -13.29
C SER A 104 -20.98 2.60 -12.77
N THR A 105 -22.09 3.00 -13.36
CA THR A 105 -22.92 4.14 -12.96
C THR A 105 -24.31 3.72 -12.47
N ASP A 106 -24.55 2.42 -12.37
CA ASP A 106 -25.85 1.81 -12.09
C ASP A 106 -25.80 0.76 -10.96
N GLY A 107 -24.83 0.91 -10.03
CA GLY A 107 -24.69 0.00 -8.90
C GLY A 107 -24.20 -1.39 -9.26
N GLY A 108 -23.44 -1.51 -10.35
CA GLY A 108 -22.84 -2.78 -10.80
C GLY A 108 -23.73 -3.60 -11.69
N GLU A 109 -24.87 -3.07 -12.19
CA GLU A 109 -25.72 -3.77 -13.15
C GLU A 109 -25.05 -3.85 -14.53
N SER A 110 -24.30 -2.80 -14.91
CA SER A 110 -23.49 -2.79 -16.13
C SER A 110 -22.15 -2.13 -15.92
N TRP A 111 -21.19 -2.44 -16.80
CA TRP A 111 -19.80 -2.01 -16.71
C TRP A 111 -19.27 -1.52 -18.06
N THR A 112 -18.57 -0.40 -18.03
CA THR A 112 -17.86 0.14 -19.18
C THR A 112 -16.37 0.14 -18.88
N ALA A 113 -15.56 -0.44 -19.77
CA ALA A 113 -14.11 -0.33 -19.68
C ALA A 113 -13.69 1.10 -20.00
N LEU A 114 -12.78 1.67 -19.19
CA LEU A 114 -12.12 2.92 -19.53
C LEU A 114 -11.18 2.71 -20.73
N ALA A 115 -10.76 3.83 -21.35
CA ALA A 115 -9.73 3.78 -22.40
C ALA A 115 -8.48 3.06 -21.88
N ALA A 116 -7.81 2.31 -22.77
CA ALA A 116 -6.57 1.62 -22.41
C ALA A 116 -5.51 2.65 -21.96
N ASN A 117 -4.91 2.39 -20.81
CA ASN A 117 -3.83 3.19 -20.23
C ASN A 117 -2.74 2.25 -19.72
N GLU A 118 -1.48 2.65 -19.88
CA GLU A 118 -0.30 1.91 -19.42
C GLU A 118 -0.31 0.41 -19.80
N PRO A 119 -0.37 0.05 -21.10
CA PRO A 119 -0.39 -1.33 -21.53
C PRO A 119 0.88 -2.08 -21.07
N GLY A 120 0.70 -3.29 -20.55
CA GLY A 120 1.77 -4.09 -19.95
C GLY A 120 2.00 -3.82 -18.46
N MET A 121 1.29 -2.86 -17.87
CA MET A 121 1.32 -2.57 -16.44
C MET A 121 -0.04 -2.86 -15.78
N TYR A 122 -0.03 -2.96 -14.47
CA TYR A 122 -1.19 -3.24 -13.64
C TYR A 122 -1.44 -2.06 -12.71
N PRO A 123 -2.67 -1.51 -12.61
CA PRO A 123 -3.01 -0.48 -11.65
C PRO A 123 -3.09 -1.11 -10.25
N LEU A 124 -1.99 -1.09 -9.51
CA LEU A 124 -1.90 -1.81 -8.23
C LEU A 124 -2.79 -1.22 -7.16
N HIS A 125 -2.86 0.10 -7.07
CA HIS A 125 -3.64 0.86 -6.10
C HIS A 125 -4.31 2.06 -6.75
N ALA A 126 -5.40 2.51 -6.12
CA ALA A 126 -6.19 3.65 -6.58
C ALA A 126 -6.68 4.48 -5.40
N SER A 127 -6.70 5.80 -5.55
CA SER A 127 -7.21 6.73 -4.53
C SER A 127 -7.96 7.88 -5.19
N PHE A 128 -9.19 8.14 -4.73
CA PHE A 128 -10.00 9.26 -5.23
C PHE A 128 -9.72 10.55 -4.47
N SER A 129 -9.65 11.65 -5.21
CA SER A 129 -9.79 12.99 -4.65
C SER A 129 -11.26 13.43 -4.54
N ALA A 130 -11.52 14.36 -3.65
CA ALA A 130 -12.86 14.89 -3.44
C ALA A 130 -13.46 15.63 -4.67
N ASP A 131 -12.62 16.02 -5.62
CA ASP A 131 -13.02 16.75 -6.84
C ASP A 131 -13.25 15.84 -8.06
N GLY A 132 -13.14 14.50 -7.87
CA GLY A 132 -13.46 13.51 -8.89
C GLY A 132 -12.27 13.11 -9.76
N LYS A 133 -11.06 13.13 -9.23
CA LYS A 133 -9.86 12.59 -9.89
C LYS A 133 -9.49 11.26 -9.24
N LEU A 134 -9.28 10.24 -10.04
CA LEU A 134 -8.78 8.93 -9.60
C LEU A 134 -7.28 8.86 -9.86
N TYR A 135 -6.50 8.86 -8.79
CA TYR A 135 -5.05 8.69 -8.84
C TYR A 135 -4.70 7.21 -8.79
N LEU A 136 -3.74 6.79 -9.60
CA LEU A 136 -3.42 5.40 -9.87
C LEU A 136 -1.91 5.17 -9.81
N ALA A 137 -1.50 4.14 -9.07
CA ALA A 137 -0.13 3.64 -9.05
C ALA A 137 -0.02 2.38 -9.90
N TYR A 138 0.86 2.40 -10.90
CA TYR A 138 1.08 1.31 -11.84
C TYR A 138 2.43 0.62 -11.62
N SER A 139 2.47 -0.67 -11.92
CA SER A 139 3.69 -1.47 -11.96
C SER A 139 3.56 -2.61 -12.98
N ASP A 140 4.67 -3.02 -13.55
CA ASP A 140 4.75 -4.16 -14.46
C ASP A 140 4.64 -5.52 -13.74
N ASN A 141 4.68 -5.54 -12.41
CA ASN A 141 4.34 -6.70 -11.59
C ASN A 141 3.80 -6.32 -10.21
N CYS A 142 3.18 -7.27 -9.53
CA CYS A 142 2.41 -7.01 -8.32
C CYS A 142 3.20 -7.22 -7.02
N GLY A 143 4.53 -7.34 -7.05
CA GLY A 143 5.32 -7.54 -5.83
C GLY A 143 4.73 -8.60 -4.87
N PRO A 144 5.25 -8.73 -3.68
CA PRO A 144 6.47 -8.11 -3.17
C PRO A 144 7.77 -8.80 -3.59
N ASN A 145 7.75 -10.10 -3.97
CA ASN A 145 8.95 -10.91 -4.18
C ASN A 145 9.61 -10.73 -5.56
N LEU A 146 8.96 -10.03 -6.47
CA LEU A 146 9.50 -9.68 -7.77
C LEU A 146 9.83 -8.20 -7.80
N SER A 147 11.00 -7.84 -8.29
CA SER A 147 11.39 -6.45 -8.47
C SER A 147 10.70 -5.88 -9.70
N PRO A 148 9.82 -4.89 -9.57
CA PRO A 148 9.28 -4.17 -10.70
C PRO A 148 10.38 -3.48 -11.50
N THR A 149 10.23 -3.47 -12.83
CA THR A 149 11.17 -2.84 -13.74
C THR A 149 10.61 -1.59 -14.41
N ALA A 150 9.28 -1.43 -14.38
CA ALA A 150 8.57 -0.28 -14.93
C ALA A 150 7.32 0.04 -14.09
N GLY A 151 6.94 1.30 -14.12
CA GLY A 151 5.73 1.79 -13.47
C GLY A 151 5.40 3.20 -13.89
N ALA A 152 4.21 3.63 -13.54
CA ALA A 152 3.71 4.97 -13.79
C ALA A 152 2.81 5.43 -12.64
N VAL A 153 2.64 6.74 -12.51
CA VAL A 153 1.60 7.35 -11.69
C VAL A 153 0.72 8.17 -12.62
N CYS A 154 -0.56 7.83 -12.66
CA CYS A 154 -1.50 8.49 -13.54
C CYS A 154 -2.66 9.08 -12.76
N VAL A 155 -3.29 10.11 -13.29
CA VAL A 155 -4.57 10.63 -12.83
C VAL A 155 -5.61 10.49 -13.94
N TYR A 156 -6.76 9.90 -13.61
CA TYR A 156 -7.94 9.88 -14.46
C TYR A 156 -8.92 10.95 -13.97
N ASP A 157 -9.19 11.93 -14.83
CA ASP A 157 -10.22 12.94 -14.58
C ASP A 157 -11.57 12.40 -15.02
N THR A 158 -12.48 12.16 -14.07
CA THR A 158 -13.79 11.56 -14.34
C THR A 158 -14.71 12.48 -15.16
N LYS A 159 -14.46 13.82 -15.15
CA LYS A 159 -15.24 14.80 -15.89
C LYS A 159 -14.74 14.99 -17.33
N ALA A 160 -13.40 14.93 -17.49
CA ALA A 160 -12.77 15.05 -18.79
C ALA A 160 -12.68 13.70 -19.54
N ASP A 161 -12.93 12.59 -18.84
CA ASP A 161 -12.79 11.20 -19.35
C ASP A 161 -11.43 10.96 -19.98
N SER A 162 -10.37 11.34 -19.24
CA SER A 162 -9.00 11.27 -19.78
C SER A 162 -7.97 10.99 -18.71
N PHE A 163 -6.90 10.27 -19.12
CA PHE A 163 -5.72 10.02 -18.31
C PHE A 163 -4.63 11.06 -18.55
N THR A 164 -3.91 11.38 -17.50
CA THR A 164 -2.68 12.20 -17.54
C THR A 164 -1.59 11.47 -16.76
N ASP A 165 -0.42 11.31 -17.37
CA ASP A 165 0.78 10.81 -16.70
C ASP A 165 1.38 11.92 -15.82
N ILE A 166 1.56 11.59 -14.54
CA ILE A 166 2.12 12.47 -13.50
C ILE A 166 3.28 11.79 -12.78
N THR A 167 3.90 10.80 -13.40
CA THR A 167 4.97 10.00 -12.80
C THR A 167 6.11 10.86 -12.27
N PRO A 168 6.52 10.73 -11.01
CA PRO A 168 7.68 11.43 -10.48
C PRO A 168 8.96 10.98 -11.16
N ASP A 169 9.90 11.92 -11.39
CA ASP A 169 11.26 11.58 -11.81
C ASP A 169 11.98 10.84 -10.67
N LEU A 170 12.27 9.57 -10.86
CA LEU A 170 12.95 8.73 -9.88
C LEU A 170 14.44 9.08 -9.73
N GLY A 171 14.98 9.85 -10.65
CA GLY A 171 16.38 10.26 -10.70
C GLY A 171 17.34 9.17 -11.19
N ASP A 172 18.52 9.60 -11.63
CA ASP A 172 19.63 8.74 -12.09
C ASP A 172 19.23 7.76 -13.23
N GLY A 173 18.21 8.12 -14.03
CA GLY A 173 17.65 7.28 -15.10
C GLY A 173 16.97 6.01 -14.59
N ARG A 174 16.69 5.91 -13.28
CA ARG A 174 16.06 4.76 -12.68
C ARG A 174 14.63 4.62 -13.16
N GLN A 175 14.23 3.38 -13.35
CA GLN A 175 12.85 2.97 -13.55
C GLN A 175 12.45 2.01 -12.42
N GLY A 176 11.16 1.87 -12.17
CA GLY A 176 10.62 0.97 -11.16
C GLY A 176 9.11 1.09 -11.05
N GLY A 177 8.49 0.16 -10.36
CA GLY A 177 7.05 0.17 -10.09
C GLY A 177 6.67 1.13 -8.98
N PHE A 178 5.37 1.45 -8.94
CA PHE A 178 4.74 2.18 -7.85
C PHE A 178 3.76 1.26 -7.15
N GLY A 179 3.72 1.38 -5.81
CA GLY A 179 2.85 0.59 -4.93
C GLY A 179 1.68 1.40 -4.40
N GLY A 180 1.75 1.77 -3.10
CA GLY A 180 0.68 2.53 -2.45
C GLY A 180 0.52 3.95 -2.99
N ILE A 181 -0.72 4.44 -2.98
CA ILE A 181 -1.05 5.82 -3.34
C ILE A 181 -2.20 6.32 -2.46
N SER A 182 -2.11 7.54 -1.95
CA SER A 182 -3.15 8.16 -1.14
C SER A 182 -3.30 9.63 -1.47
N VAL A 183 -4.55 10.07 -1.61
CA VAL A 183 -4.91 11.49 -1.78
C VAL A 183 -5.31 12.07 -0.44
N ASP A 184 -4.85 13.29 -0.17
CA ASP A 184 -5.23 14.03 1.03
C ASP A 184 -6.70 14.45 0.98
N ALA A 185 -7.48 14.04 1.97
CA ALA A 185 -8.90 14.41 2.05
C ALA A 185 -9.14 15.93 2.26
N GLN A 186 -8.12 16.65 2.73
CA GLN A 186 -8.18 18.10 2.99
C GLN A 186 -7.64 18.94 1.82
N ASN A 187 -6.83 18.33 0.95
CA ASN A 187 -6.28 18.98 -0.24
C ASN A 187 -6.28 17.99 -1.43
N PRO A 188 -7.23 18.10 -2.36
CA PRO A 188 -7.39 17.14 -3.46
C PRO A 188 -6.23 17.10 -4.46
N ASP A 189 -5.34 18.09 -4.42
CA ASP A 189 -4.11 18.12 -5.23
C ASP A 189 -2.87 17.60 -4.47
N ALA A 190 -3.03 17.26 -3.17
CA ALA A 190 -1.95 16.64 -2.39
C ALA A 190 -2.05 15.12 -2.43
N VAL A 191 -0.97 14.49 -2.84
CA VAL A 191 -0.89 13.04 -3.06
C VAL A 191 0.45 12.51 -2.58
N VAL A 192 0.43 11.38 -1.90
CA VAL A 192 1.63 10.58 -1.61
C VAL A 192 1.61 9.31 -2.44
N VAL A 193 2.75 8.91 -2.98
CA VAL A 193 2.94 7.64 -3.69
C VAL A 193 4.25 6.99 -3.28
N SER A 194 4.26 5.66 -3.17
CA SER A 194 5.48 4.89 -2.89
C SER A 194 6.04 4.25 -4.15
N THR A 195 7.37 4.14 -4.23
CA THR A 195 7.99 3.14 -5.10
C THR A 195 7.77 1.74 -4.55
N LEU A 196 8.02 0.71 -5.34
CA LEU A 196 7.80 -0.66 -4.95
C LEU A 196 9.01 -1.55 -5.24
N GLY A 197 9.52 -2.22 -4.19
CA GLY A 197 10.50 -3.29 -4.32
C GLY A 197 11.94 -2.83 -4.45
N TRP A 198 12.30 -1.65 -3.97
CA TRP A 198 13.69 -1.21 -3.94
C TRP A 198 14.41 -1.75 -2.69
N TRP A 199 15.28 -2.74 -2.92
CA TRP A 199 16.08 -3.36 -1.85
C TRP A 199 17.39 -2.65 -1.56
N SER A 200 17.95 -1.98 -2.58
CA SER A 200 19.19 -1.23 -2.50
C SER A 200 18.98 0.18 -1.94
N ASP A 201 20.05 0.89 -1.75
CA ASP A 201 20.04 2.28 -1.24
C ASP A 201 19.30 2.39 0.11
N ASN A 202 18.37 3.32 0.22
CA ASN A 202 17.59 3.56 1.44
C ASN A 202 16.32 2.70 1.55
N GLY A 203 16.00 1.91 0.54
CA GLY A 203 14.74 1.16 0.41
C GLY A 203 13.79 1.85 -0.57
N ASP A 204 12.50 1.57 -0.43
CA ASP A 204 11.47 2.26 -1.21
C ASP A 204 11.39 3.74 -0.81
N ASN A 205 11.06 4.59 -1.78
CA ASN A 205 10.91 6.03 -1.60
C ASN A 205 9.43 6.41 -1.52
N LEU A 206 9.11 7.44 -0.75
CA LEU A 206 7.82 8.12 -0.83
C LEU A 206 8.02 9.43 -1.59
N TYR A 207 7.14 9.70 -2.54
CA TYR A 207 7.03 10.97 -3.24
C TYR A 207 5.74 11.66 -2.84
N TYR A 208 5.81 12.96 -2.56
CA TYR A 208 4.69 13.79 -2.18
C TYR A 208 4.57 14.98 -3.10
N THR A 209 3.36 15.29 -3.52
CA THR A 209 3.00 16.47 -4.32
C THR A 209 1.90 17.26 -3.61
N THR A 210 1.81 18.56 -3.90
CA THR A 210 0.71 19.44 -3.47
C THR A 210 0.05 20.19 -4.62
N ASP A 211 0.41 19.84 -5.85
CA ASP A 211 -0.01 20.52 -7.08
C ASP A 211 -0.57 19.56 -8.15
N GLY A 212 -1.07 18.41 -7.70
CA GLY A 212 -1.68 17.40 -8.57
C GLY A 212 -0.67 16.64 -9.43
N GLY A 213 0.57 16.50 -8.93
CA GLY A 213 1.62 15.73 -9.59
C GLY A 213 2.46 16.52 -10.61
N LYS A 214 2.35 17.84 -10.67
CA LYS A 214 3.20 18.66 -11.52
C LYS A 214 4.62 18.74 -11.00
N THR A 215 4.77 18.76 -9.67
CA THR A 215 6.06 18.68 -8.97
C THR A 215 5.99 17.69 -7.84
N TRP A 216 7.12 17.01 -7.56
CA TRP A 216 7.23 15.98 -6.55
C TRP A 216 8.45 16.21 -5.66
N SER A 217 8.30 15.97 -4.37
CA SER A 217 9.39 15.89 -3.41
C SER A 217 9.50 14.46 -2.87
N GLY A 218 10.69 13.85 -2.89
CA GLY A 218 10.93 12.51 -2.36
C GLY A 218 11.60 12.55 -1.00
N LEU A 219 11.44 11.50 -0.18
CA LEU A 219 12.18 11.33 1.08
C LEU A 219 13.69 11.35 0.83
N PHE A 220 14.14 10.84 -0.29
CA PHE A 220 15.53 10.99 -0.73
C PHE A 220 15.59 11.23 -2.24
N ASN A 221 16.65 11.90 -2.66
CA ASN A 221 16.89 12.25 -4.05
C ASN A 221 18.09 11.47 -4.59
N LEU A 222 17.88 10.63 -5.59
CA LEU A 222 18.93 9.77 -6.16
C LEU A 222 19.94 10.56 -6.99
N ASN A 223 19.57 11.73 -7.54
CA ASN A 223 20.48 12.57 -8.31
C ASN A 223 21.44 13.34 -7.39
N THR A 224 20.93 14.02 -6.35
CA THR A 224 21.73 14.84 -5.45
C THR A 224 22.31 14.06 -4.27
N LYS A 225 21.79 12.86 -3.99
CA LYS A 225 22.11 12.03 -2.82
C LYS A 225 21.71 12.68 -1.49
N GLU A 226 20.81 13.65 -1.54
CA GLU A 226 20.24 14.30 -0.36
C GLU A 226 19.13 13.45 0.24
N ASN A 227 19.11 13.38 1.56
CA ASN A 227 18.02 12.79 2.32
C ASN A 227 17.17 13.92 2.93
N ASN A 228 15.87 13.87 2.63
CA ASN A 228 14.86 14.77 3.18
C ASN A 228 14.12 14.14 4.36
N TYR A 229 14.71 13.14 5.01
CA TYR A 229 14.14 12.46 6.16
C TYR A 229 15.19 12.18 7.24
N GLN A 230 14.69 11.94 8.43
CA GLN A 230 15.42 11.38 9.55
C GLN A 230 14.60 10.25 10.17
N MET A 231 15.28 9.23 10.71
CA MET A 231 14.61 8.10 11.34
C MET A 231 14.50 8.31 12.85
N ASP A 232 13.34 7.96 13.41
CA ASP A 232 13.16 7.77 14.85
C ASP A 232 13.02 6.27 15.15
N THR A 233 14.09 5.67 15.66
CA THR A 233 14.13 4.25 16.01
C THR A 233 13.83 4.01 17.50
N SER A 234 13.42 5.01 18.25
CA SER A 234 13.31 4.97 19.71
C SER A 234 12.36 3.87 20.22
N ARG A 235 11.29 3.56 19.45
CA ARG A 235 10.31 2.54 19.79
C ARG A 235 10.72 1.11 19.38
N ALA A 236 11.64 0.97 18.42
CA ALA A 236 12.08 -0.31 17.87
C ALA A 236 13.54 -0.22 17.39
N ALA A 237 14.45 0.00 18.32
CA ALA A 237 15.87 0.29 18.03
C ALA A 237 16.57 -0.79 17.20
N TRP A 238 16.10 -2.04 17.23
CA TRP A 238 16.64 -3.13 16.41
C TRP A 238 16.36 -2.98 14.90
N LEU A 239 15.39 -2.15 14.52
CA LEU A 239 15.06 -1.88 13.11
C LEU A 239 16.03 -0.88 12.46
N ASP A 240 17.03 -0.39 13.18
CA ASP A 240 18.16 0.31 12.57
C ASP A 240 19.12 -0.65 11.84
N TRP A 241 18.94 -1.96 12.05
CA TRP A 241 19.75 -3.05 11.45
C TRP A 241 21.25 -2.89 11.69
N GLY A 242 21.63 -2.29 12.84
CA GLY A 242 22.99 -1.97 13.19
C GLY A 242 23.62 -0.81 12.40
N ARG A 243 22.81 -0.02 11.70
CA ARG A 243 23.27 1.11 10.87
C ARG A 243 23.26 2.45 11.59
N GLY A 244 22.53 2.54 12.69
CA GLY A 244 22.27 3.78 13.43
C GLY A 244 21.04 4.52 12.87
N GLU A 245 20.39 5.32 13.72
CA GLU A 245 19.11 5.97 13.44
C GLU A 245 19.05 6.71 12.10
N ASN A 246 20.03 7.55 11.81
CA ASN A 246 20.06 8.35 10.58
C ASN A 246 20.46 7.57 9.32
N GLN A 247 20.69 6.28 9.44
CA GLN A 247 21.03 5.39 8.32
C GLN A 247 20.05 4.23 8.18
N ALA A 248 19.01 4.18 8.99
CA ALA A 248 17.95 3.20 8.85
C ALA A 248 17.22 3.38 7.51
N LYS A 249 16.77 2.27 6.95
CA LYS A 249 16.05 2.29 5.67
C LYS A 249 14.63 2.77 5.85
N THR A 250 14.10 3.44 4.83
CA THR A 250 12.68 3.79 4.71
C THR A 250 11.75 2.59 4.58
N GLY A 251 12.30 1.38 4.49
CA GLY A 251 11.58 0.13 4.32
C GLY A 251 11.63 -0.37 2.87
N TRP A 252 11.04 -1.50 2.63
CA TRP A 252 10.92 -2.14 1.32
C TRP A 252 9.56 -2.83 1.20
N TRP A 253 9.10 -3.11 -0.02
CA TRP A 253 7.75 -3.62 -0.28
C TRP A 253 6.66 -2.66 0.20
N VAL A 254 6.89 -1.35 0.02
CA VAL A 254 5.90 -0.35 0.41
C VAL A 254 4.75 -0.37 -0.59
N ALA A 255 3.82 -1.27 -0.35
CA ALA A 255 2.67 -1.50 -1.21
C ALA A 255 1.43 -0.70 -0.79
N ASP A 256 1.42 -0.16 0.42
CA ASP A 256 0.31 0.63 0.94
C ASP A 256 0.82 1.84 1.71
N VAL A 257 0.22 2.99 1.43
CA VAL A 257 0.48 4.26 2.11
C VAL A 257 -0.82 5.04 2.26
N ASN A 258 -1.05 5.62 3.44
CA ASN A 258 -2.26 6.36 3.73
C ASN A 258 -1.96 7.68 4.43
N ILE A 259 -2.57 8.76 3.93
CA ILE A 259 -2.63 10.05 4.62
C ILE A 259 -3.81 10.02 5.59
N ASN A 260 -3.60 10.49 6.83
CA ASN A 260 -4.71 10.63 7.78
C ASN A 260 -5.73 11.64 7.22
N PRO A 261 -7.00 11.25 6.99
CA PRO A 261 -7.99 12.14 6.39
C PRO A 261 -8.35 13.36 7.27
N PHE A 262 -7.89 13.38 8.52
CA PHE A 262 -8.11 14.46 9.48
C PHE A 262 -6.87 15.32 9.74
N ASN A 263 -5.69 14.87 9.29
CA ASN A 263 -4.43 15.57 9.48
C ASN A 263 -3.45 15.27 8.33
N SER A 264 -3.25 16.20 7.44
CA SER A 264 -2.38 16.08 6.26
C SER A 264 -0.90 15.82 6.57
N ASP A 265 -0.45 16.13 7.79
CA ASP A 265 0.91 15.85 8.25
C ASP A 265 1.14 14.39 8.60
N GLU A 266 0.09 13.66 8.98
CA GLU A 266 0.18 12.27 9.38
C GLU A 266 0.07 11.33 8.18
N VAL A 267 1.13 10.57 7.95
CA VAL A 267 1.16 9.51 6.94
C VAL A 267 1.66 8.23 7.56
N MET A 268 1.01 7.13 7.23
CA MET A 268 1.38 5.78 7.66
C MET A 268 1.58 4.90 6.44
N TYR A 269 2.58 4.01 6.48
CA TYR A 269 2.80 3.06 5.40
C TYR A 269 3.31 1.71 5.89
N GLY A 270 2.90 0.66 5.21
CA GLY A 270 3.31 -0.71 5.47
C GLY A 270 4.59 -1.07 4.73
N THR A 271 5.49 -1.77 5.39
CA THR A 271 6.75 -2.25 4.81
C THR A 271 6.93 -3.74 5.06
N GLY A 272 7.95 -4.35 4.44
CA GLY A 272 8.35 -5.72 4.73
C GLY A 272 8.92 -5.93 6.15
N ALA A 273 9.18 -4.85 6.89
CA ALA A 273 9.67 -4.94 8.25
C ALA A 273 8.56 -4.69 9.30
N THR A 274 7.77 -3.63 9.11
CA THR A 274 6.70 -3.22 10.03
C THR A 274 5.92 -2.04 9.44
N ILE A 275 5.10 -1.40 10.27
CA ILE A 275 4.43 -0.13 9.95
C ILE A 275 5.35 1.02 10.33
N TYR A 276 5.47 1.98 9.42
CA TYR A 276 6.19 3.23 9.58
C TYR A 276 5.22 4.39 9.50
N SER A 277 5.50 5.47 10.22
CA SER A 277 4.65 6.66 10.25
C SER A 277 5.46 7.95 10.28
N THR A 278 4.81 9.04 9.95
CA THR A 278 5.32 10.40 10.14
C THR A 278 4.20 11.34 10.57
N GLU A 279 4.55 12.39 11.30
CA GLU A 279 3.65 13.46 11.73
C GLU A 279 4.02 14.82 11.10
N ASN A 280 4.84 14.82 10.05
CA ASN A 280 5.27 16.06 9.39
C ASN A 280 5.51 15.90 7.88
N MET A 281 4.68 15.07 7.19
CA MET A 281 4.84 14.81 5.75
C MET A 281 4.78 16.09 4.92
N THR A 282 3.94 17.06 5.26
CA THR A 282 3.79 18.31 4.50
C THR A 282 5.05 19.18 4.49
N LYS A 283 6.05 18.86 5.33
CA LYS A 283 7.34 19.55 5.40
C LYS A 283 8.37 19.04 4.39
N ILE A 284 8.09 17.93 3.70
CA ILE A 284 9.02 17.32 2.74
C ILE A 284 9.52 18.36 1.73
N GLY A 285 10.83 18.37 1.48
CA GLY A 285 11.47 19.35 0.59
C GLY A 285 11.78 20.71 1.22
N THR A 286 11.29 21.01 2.44
CA THR A 286 11.62 22.24 3.20
C THR A 286 12.34 21.92 4.50
N GLU A 287 11.96 20.84 5.16
CA GLU A 287 12.57 20.33 6.39
C GLU A 287 12.62 18.80 6.30
N PRO A 288 13.54 18.12 7.02
CA PRO A 288 13.54 16.67 7.06
C PRO A 288 12.24 16.10 7.66
N VAL A 289 11.66 15.13 6.99
CA VAL A 289 10.50 14.38 7.49
C VAL A 289 10.99 13.37 8.55
N THR A 290 10.37 13.34 9.71
CA THR A 290 10.68 12.35 10.75
C THR A 290 9.88 11.08 10.50
N ILE A 291 10.57 9.98 10.19
CA ILE A 291 9.97 8.67 10.00
C ILE A 291 10.16 7.84 11.28
N ALA A 292 9.08 7.46 11.92
CA ALA A 292 9.08 6.62 13.10
C ALA A 292 8.68 5.17 12.79
N PHE A 293 9.19 4.23 13.58
CA PHE A 293 8.72 2.85 13.57
C PHE A 293 7.50 2.74 14.49
N ASP A 294 6.34 2.49 13.91
CA ASP A 294 5.08 2.41 14.65
C ASP A 294 4.64 0.95 14.85
N ALA A 295 5.58 0.17 15.36
CA ALA A 295 5.45 -1.27 15.52
C ALA A 295 4.98 -1.71 16.91
N TYR A 296 4.84 -0.81 17.87
CA TYR A 296 4.56 -1.16 19.26
C TYR A 296 3.27 -1.99 19.39
N GLY A 297 3.43 -3.23 19.87
CA GLY A 297 2.34 -4.19 20.00
C GLY A 297 1.87 -4.83 18.68
N LEU A 298 2.58 -4.61 17.57
CA LEU A 298 2.26 -5.13 16.24
C LEU A 298 3.40 -5.95 15.63
N GLU A 299 4.52 -6.12 16.34
CA GLU A 299 5.67 -6.86 15.83
C GLU A 299 5.30 -8.34 15.63
N GLU A 300 5.72 -8.86 14.50
CA GLU A 300 5.75 -10.28 14.21
C GLU A 300 7.18 -10.71 13.90
N THR A 301 7.73 -11.60 14.74
CA THR A 301 9.06 -12.16 14.53
C THR A 301 9.00 -13.68 14.51
N ALA A 302 9.72 -14.30 13.58
CA ALA A 302 9.87 -15.75 13.51
C ALA A 302 10.88 -16.20 14.59
N VAL A 303 10.42 -16.63 15.75
CA VAL A 303 11.27 -17.14 16.82
C VAL A 303 11.66 -18.59 16.51
N PHE A 304 12.95 -18.84 16.24
CA PHE A 304 13.49 -20.16 15.96
C PHE A 304 13.83 -20.94 17.22
N LYS A 305 14.32 -20.25 18.26
CA LYS A 305 14.72 -20.87 19.50
C LYS A 305 14.73 -19.87 20.65
N MET A 306 14.44 -20.38 21.84
CA MET A 306 14.67 -19.66 23.09
C MET A 306 15.66 -20.47 23.94
N LEU A 307 16.57 -19.80 24.65
CA LEU A 307 17.57 -20.37 25.51
C LEU A 307 17.62 -19.60 26.84
N ALA A 308 17.33 -20.29 27.94
CA ALA A 308 17.58 -19.78 29.27
C ALA A 308 18.94 -20.28 29.74
N PRO A 309 19.96 -19.41 29.90
CA PRO A 309 21.26 -19.82 30.42
C PRO A 309 21.17 -20.17 31.91
N PRO A 310 22.12 -20.93 32.45
CA PRO A 310 22.24 -21.08 33.90
C PRO A 310 22.33 -19.71 34.58
N SER A 311 21.50 -19.49 35.60
CA SER A 311 21.46 -18.23 36.33
C SER A 311 22.84 -17.89 36.93
N LYS A 312 23.37 -16.70 36.56
CA LYS A 312 24.54 -16.07 37.17
C LYS A 312 24.23 -14.60 37.34
N ASP A 313 24.83 -13.96 38.32
CA ASP A 313 24.68 -12.52 38.55
C ASP A 313 25.01 -11.72 37.27
N ASN A 314 24.10 -10.83 36.89
CA ASN A 314 24.18 -9.97 35.70
C ASN A 314 24.11 -10.67 34.34
N SER A 315 23.70 -11.93 34.22
CA SER A 315 23.44 -12.56 32.92
C SER A 315 21.99 -12.36 32.50
N PRO A 316 21.72 -12.23 31.19
CA PRO A 316 20.35 -12.24 30.65
C PRO A 316 19.61 -13.50 31.10
N GLN A 317 18.33 -13.35 31.44
CA GLN A 317 17.49 -14.47 31.88
C GLN A 317 17.06 -15.35 30.69
N LEU A 318 16.99 -14.78 29.51
CA LEU A 318 16.57 -15.47 28.30
C LEU A 318 17.29 -14.86 27.07
N TYR A 319 17.59 -15.70 26.10
CA TYR A 319 17.92 -15.32 24.74
C TYR A 319 16.84 -15.85 23.79
N SER A 320 16.33 -15.00 22.90
CA SER A 320 15.51 -15.41 21.76
C SER A 320 16.34 -15.31 20.48
N ILE A 321 16.31 -16.39 19.68
CA ILE A 321 16.95 -16.44 18.37
C ILE A 321 15.85 -16.32 17.33
N MET A 322 15.96 -15.33 16.47
CA MET A 322 14.90 -14.96 15.53
C MET A 322 15.44 -14.92 14.11
N GLY A 323 14.54 -15.16 13.15
CA GLY A 323 14.78 -14.86 11.75
C GLY A 323 14.97 -13.35 11.55
N ASP A 324 15.74 -12.99 10.53
CA ASP A 324 16.00 -11.63 10.06
C ASP A 324 16.70 -10.70 11.08
N LEU A 325 16.42 -10.81 12.37
CA LEU A 325 16.92 -9.93 13.43
C LEU A 325 18.07 -10.54 14.28
N THR A 326 18.52 -11.74 13.98
CA THR A 326 19.53 -12.51 14.74
C THR A 326 19.08 -12.94 16.14
N GLY A 327 18.71 -12.05 17.03
CA GLY A 327 18.17 -12.39 18.36
C GLY A 327 18.28 -11.28 19.38
N LEU A 328 17.60 -11.46 20.50
CA LEU A 328 17.56 -10.53 21.63
C LEU A 328 18.04 -11.20 22.92
N ALA A 329 18.71 -10.44 23.76
CA ALA A 329 19.05 -10.81 25.13
C ALA A 329 18.08 -10.11 26.10
N HIS A 330 17.29 -10.90 26.81
CA HIS A 330 16.30 -10.39 27.76
C HIS A 330 16.90 -10.36 29.17
N ALA A 331 17.16 -9.18 29.69
CA ALA A 331 17.66 -9.01 31.05
C ALA A 331 16.60 -9.42 32.08
N GLU A 332 15.32 -9.16 31.78
CA GLU A 332 14.18 -9.46 32.64
C GLU A 332 13.00 -9.96 31.75
N VAL A 333 12.44 -11.11 32.08
CA VAL A 333 11.35 -11.73 31.29
C VAL A 333 9.96 -11.50 31.86
N THR A 334 9.83 -10.71 32.91
CA THR A 334 8.56 -10.41 33.61
C THR A 334 8.02 -9.02 33.30
N LYS A 335 8.66 -8.29 32.40
CA LYS A 335 8.24 -6.95 31.96
C LYS A 335 8.02 -6.90 30.48
#